data_47479617cfe367d493c2e5451f2d5d01
#
_entry.id   47479617cfe367d493c2e5451f2d5d01
#
_cell.length_a   1.000
_cell.length_b   1.000
_cell.length_c   1.000
_cell.angle_alpha   90.00
_cell.angle_beta   90.00
_cell.angle_gamma   90.00
#
_symmetry.space_group_name_H-M   'P 1'
#
loop_
_entity.id
_entity.type
_entity.pdbx_description
1 polymer ?
#
loop_
_entity_poly.entity_id
_entity_poly.type
_entity_poly.pdbx_seq_one_letter_code
_entity_poly.pdbx_strand_id
1 'polypeptide(L)'
;TDIEPMVSKQWFVKMDPLAGPAIEAVEKGDIKFVPDRFKKNYMSWMRGTRDWCISRQLWWGHRIPAWYCDDCGATTVSKSDITACPHCGSSNVKQDPDTLDTWFSSALWPFPTLGWPEKTADLEHYYPTNTLVTGYDIIGFWVSRMIFSGLKYTGKAPFDTVLIHGLVRDAQGRKMSKSLGNGIDPLEIIDKYGADALRFTLATGNSPGNDMRFSDERVEASRNFANKIWNAARFILMNLGDDEKAPHIPEGLALEDKWILS
;
A
#
# COMPACT_ATOMS: atom_id res chain seq x y z
N THR A 1 36.44 -4.98 3.11
CA THR A 1 36.54 -4.00 2.02
C THR A 1 36.17 -2.65 2.59
N ASP A 2 37.07 -1.70 2.47
CA ASP A 2 36.88 -0.33 2.93
C ASP A 2 35.84 0.33 2.00
N ILE A 3 34.97 1.15 2.59
CA ILE A 3 33.93 1.89 1.86
C ILE A 3 34.39 3.35 1.82
N GLU A 4 34.53 3.86 0.60
CA GLU A 4 34.86 5.26 0.37
C GLU A 4 33.66 6.03 -0.14
N PRO A 5 33.30 7.19 0.47
CA PRO A 5 32.23 8.02 -0.05
C PRO A 5 32.68 8.74 -1.33
N MET A 6 31.88 8.66 -2.38
CA MET A 6 32.16 9.29 -3.67
C MET A 6 30.99 10.14 -4.11
N VAL A 7 31.28 11.35 -4.60
CA VAL A 7 30.26 12.24 -5.18
C VAL A 7 30.00 11.83 -6.63
N SER A 8 28.75 11.61 -6.96
CA SER A 8 28.32 11.32 -8.34
C SER A 8 27.10 12.16 -8.74
N LYS A 9 26.90 12.34 -10.04
CA LYS A 9 25.69 13.00 -10.56
C LYS A 9 24.51 12.10 -10.33
N GLN A 10 23.41 12.67 -9.81
CA GLN A 10 22.18 11.96 -9.53
C GLN A 10 20.97 12.80 -9.94
N TRP A 11 19.87 12.14 -10.22
CA TRP A 11 18.60 12.81 -10.47
C TRP A 11 17.85 13.03 -9.16
N PHE A 12 17.33 14.24 -8.97
CA PHE A 12 16.57 14.61 -7.79
C PHE A 12 15.22 15.22 -8.17
N VAL A 13 14.21 14.89 -7.40
CA VAL A 13 12.95 15.63 -7.37
C VAL A 13 13.05 16.71 -6.32
N LYS A 14 12.83 17.97 -6.72
CA LYS A 14 12.76 19.10 -5.80
C LYS A 14 11.48 19.01 -4.98
N MET A 15 11.62 18.82 -3.67
CA MET A 15 10.49 18.49 -2.80
C MET A 15 9.73 19.68 -2.26
N ASP A 16 10.36 20.85 -2.10
CA ASP A 16 9.71 22.05 -1.54
C ASP A 16 8.34 22.38 -2.17
N PRO A 17 8.22 22.44 -3.53
CA PRO A 17 6.95 22.78 -4.16
C PRO A 17 5.89 21.66 -4.07
N LEU A 18 6.28 20.44 -3.70
CA LEU A 18 5.40 19.27 -3.58
C LEU A 18 4.95 19.05 -2.13
N ALA A 19 5.82 19.34 -1.17
CA ALA A 19 5.56 19.11 0.25
C ALA A 19 4.47 20.03 0.80
N GLY A 20 4.49 21.31 0.43
CA GLY A 20 3.53 22.30 0.91
C GLY A 20 2.07 21.88 0.69
N PRO A 21 1.63 21.68 -0.57
CA PRO A 21 0.27 21.23 -0.88
C PRO A 21 -0.10 19.89 -0.22
N ALA A 22 0.86 18.97 -0.11
CA ALA A 22 0.62 17.66 0.52
C ALA A 22 0.41 17.75 2.04
N ILE A 23 1.12 18.66 2.71
CA ILE A 23 0.90 18.99 4.13
C ILE A 23 -0.48 19.63 4.31
N GLU A 24 -0.78 20.61 3.49
CA GLU A 24 -2.03 21.38 3.56
C GLU A 24 -3.28 20.50 3.39
N ALA A 25 -3.26 19.55 2.46
CA ALA A 25 -4.37 18.61 2.25
C ALA A 25 -4.68 17.77 3.51
N VAL A 26 -3.65 17.39 4.27
CA VAL A 26 -3.86 16.65 5.53
C VAL A 26 -4.23 17.59 6.69
N GLU A 27 -3.73 18.82 6.73
CA GLU A 27 -4.09 19.80 7.77
C GLU A 27 -5.54 20.23 7.64
N LYS A 28 -6.02 20.48 6.42
CA LYS A 28 -7.42 20.84 6.12
C LYS A 28 -8.40 19.68 6.33
N GLY A 29 -7.91 18.45 6.37
CA GLY A 29 -8.74 17.26 6.54
C GLY A 29 -9.28 16.67 5.25
N ASP A 30 -8.75 17.09 4.09
CA ASP A 30 -9.04 16.46 2.79
C ASP A 30 -8.56 15.02 2.77
N ILE A 31 -7.48 14.73 3.54
CA ILE A 31 -6.97 13.37 3.76
C ILE A 31 -6.91 13.10 5.27
N LYS A 32 -7.54 12.00 5.70
CA LYS A 32 -7.61 11.56 7.09
C LYS A 32 -6.80 10.29 7.31
N PHE A 33 -6.14 10.18 8.45
CA PHE A 33 -5.45 8.96 8.88
C PHE A 33 -6.28 8.22 9.93
N VAL A 34 -6.43 6.92 9.76
CA VAL A 34 -7.11 6.04 10.71
C VAL A 34 -6.14 4.92 11.10
N PRO A 35 -5.73 4.83 12.37
CA PRO A 35 -5.96 5.75 13.50
C PRO A 35 -5.24 7.09 13.33
N ASP A 36 -5.82 8.13 13.93
CA ASP A 36 -5.34 9.53 13.80
C ASP A 36 -3.90 9.73 14.27
N ARG A 37 -3.42 8.91 15.20
CA ARG A 37 -2.02 8.98 15.68
C ARG A 37 -0.98 8.96 14.54
N PHE A 38 -1.27 8.34 13.42
CA PHE A 38 -0.36 8.25 12.26
C PHE A 38 -0.31 9.54 11.44
N LYS A 39 -1.25 10.45 11.59
CA LYS A 39 -1.17 11.81 11.06
C LYS A 39 0.13 12.50 11.51
N LYS A 40 0.50 12.33 12.79
CA LYS A 40 1.74 12.89 13.32
C LYS A 40 2.98 12.36 12.60
N ASN A 41 3.01 11.06 12.30
CA ASN A 41 4.13 10.41 11.59
C ASN A 41 4.26 10.97 10.17
N TYR A 42 3.14 11.07 9.44
CA TYR A 42 3.12 11.68 8.11
C TYR A 42 3.58 13.14 8.14
N MET A 43 3.04 13.95 9.03
CA MET A 43 3.39 15.38 9.14
C MET A 43 4.86 15.58 9.49
N SER A 44 5.41 14.77 10.40
CA SER A 44 6.84 14.81 10.75
C SER A 44 7.72 14.47 9.54
N TRP A 45 7.34 13.43 8.79
CA TRP A 45 8.04 13.04 7.56
C TRP A 45 8.02 14.16 6.51
N MET A 46 6.84 14.72 6.22
CA MET A 46 6.69 15.74 5.18
C MET A 46 7.38 17.04 5.52
N ARG A 47 7.32 17.48 6.78
CA ARG A 47 8.02 18.69 7.23
C ARG A 47 9.53 18.56 7.26
N GLY A 48 10.04 17.35 7.45
CA GLY A 48 11.47 17.03 7.43
C GLY A 48 11.99 16.55 6.08
N THR A 49 11.14 16.55 5.03
CA THR A 49 11.54 16.01 3.74
C THR A 49 12.63 16.85 3.08
N ARG A 50 13.51 16.16 2.36
CA ARG A 50 14.58 16.76 1.54
C ARG A 50 14.37 16.35 0.09
N ASP A 51 15.11 16.96 -0.82
CA ASP A 51 15.08 16.58 -2.23
C ASP A 51 15.30 15.08 -2.39
N TRP A 52 14.42 14.45 -3.14
CA TRP A 52 14.37 13.00 -3.29
C TRP A 52 15.24 12.54 -4.44
N CYS A 53 16.34 11.84 -4.13
CA CYS A 53 17.13 11.17 -5.15
C CYS A 53 16.34 10.02 -5.78
N ILE A 54 16.11 10.10 -7.09
CA ILE A 54 15.27 9.15 -7.84
C ILE A 54 16.08 8.21 -8.74
N SER A 55 17.36 8.45 -8.95
CA SER A 55 18.22 7.57 -9.74
C SER A 55 18.79 6.42 -8.91
N ARG A 56 18.89 5.25 -9.54
CA ARG A 56 19.47 4.03 -8.97
C ARG A 56 20.41 3.40 -10.00
N GLN A 57 21.56 2.92 -9.54
CA GLN A 57 22.55 2.23 -10.36
C GLN A 57 22.25 0.72 -10.35
N LEU A 58 21.09 0.34 -10.89
CA LEU A 58 20.63 -1.04 -10.94
C LEU A 58 20.61 -1.56 -12.38
N TRP A 59 20.96 -2.82 -12.56
CA TRP A 59 20.88 -3.49 -13.86
C TRP A 59 19.44 -3.67 -14.34
N TRP A 60 18.51 -3.96 -13.44
CA TRP A 60 17.09 -4.18 -13.76
C TRP A 60 16.21 -3.06 -13.19
N GLY A 61 15.40 -2.48 -14.03
CA GLY A 61 14.45 -1.44 -13.67
C GLY A 61 14.04 -0.59 -14.87
N HIS A 62 13.13 0.35 -14.65
CA HIS A 62 12.75 1.31 -15.68
C HIS A 62 13.79 2.43 -15.76
N ARG A 63 14.44 2.53 -16.91
CA ARG A 63 15.51 3.49 -17.15
C ARG A 63 14.99 4.93 -17.14
N ILE A 64 15.86 5.84 -16.70
CA ILE A 64 15.59 7.28 -16.76
C ILE A 64 15.45 7.67 -18.22
N PRO A 65 14.31 8.29 -18.65
CA PRO A 65 14.04 8.63 -20.03
C PRO A 65 14.73 9.94 -20.45
N ALA A 66 16.03 10.03 -20.19
CA ALA A 66 16.87 11.18 -20.52
C ALA A 66 18.06 10.75 -21.38
N TRP A 67 18.42 11.58 -22.34
CA TRP A 67 19.53 11.37 -23.28
C TRP A 67 20.47 12.55 -23.24
N TYR A 68 21.75 12.28 -23.25
CA TYR A 68 22.82 13.26 -23.30
C TYR A 68 23.43 13.29 -24.68
N CYS A 69 23.63 14.49 -25.22
CA CYS A 69 24.35 14.67 -26.47
C CYS A 69 25.81 14.96 -26.18
N ASP A 70 26.72 14.12 -26.69
CA ASP A 70 28.15 14.29 -26.46
C ASP A 70 28.70 15.50 -27.25
N ASP A 71 28.04 15.94 -28.34
CA ASP A 71 28.54 17.03 -29.19
C ASP A 71 28.13 18.42 -28.70
N CYS A 72 26.92 18.61 -28.20
CA CYS A 72 26.47 19.93 -27.73
C CYS A 72 26.20 20.01 -26.21
N GLY A 73 26.35 18.91 -25.49
CA GLY A 73 26.13 18.85 -24.05
C GLY A 73 24.65 18.95 -23.60
N ALA A 74 23.71 18.99 -24.56
CA ALA A 74 22.29 19.10 -24.23
C ALA A 74 21.75 17.81 -23.62
N THR A 75 20.82 17.96 -22.65
CA THR A 75 20.03 16.87 -22.08
C THR A 75 18.61 16.93 -22.63
N THR A 76 18.13 15.82 -23.16
CA THR A 76 16.76 15.69 -23.71
C THR A 76 15.99 14.63 -22.93
N VAL A 77 14.79 14.96 -22.47
CA VAL A 77 13.85 14.00 -21.88
C VAL A 77 12.79 13.65 -22.92
N SER A 78 12.57 12.37 -23.17
CA SER A 78 11.65 11.91 -24.22
C SER A 78 10.85 10.68 -23.76
N LYS A 79 9.62 10.55 -24.28
CA LYS A 79 8.76 9.36 -24.07
C LYS A 79 9.19 8.16 -24.91
N SER A 80 9.94 8.40 -25.97
CA SER A 80 10.47 7.37 -26.88
C SER A 80 11.97 7.54 -27.06
N ASP A 81 12.62 6.47 -27.45
CA ASP A 81 14.04 6.50 -27.78
C ASP A 81 14.32 7.54 -28.87
N ILE A 82 15.40 8.30 -28.69
CA ILE A 82 15.87 9.26 -29.68
C ILE A 82 17.14 8.75 -30.36
N THR A 83 17.22 8.94 -31.67
CA THR A 83 18.37 8.56 -32.49
C THR A 83 19.24 9.76 -32.88
N ALA A 84 18.74 10.97 -32.67
CA ALA A 84 19.46 12.21 -32.91
C ALA A 84 19.08 13.29 -31.90
N CYS A 85 20.03 14.14 -31.58
CA CYS A 85 19.83 15.27 -30.68
C CYS A 85 18.87 16.29 -31.29
N PRO A 86 17.76 16.63 -30.63
CA PRO A 86 16.82 17.65 -31.17
C PRO A 86 17.38 19.07 -31.16
N HIS A 87 18.51 19.32 -30.46
CA HIS A 87 19.14 20.65 -30.39
C HIS A 87 20.17 20.89 -31.48
N CYS A 88 20.95 19.86 -31.88
CA CYS A 88 22.04 20.05 -32.87
C CYS A 88 22.01 19.04 -34.01
N GLY A 89 21.09 18.08 -34.02
CA GLY A 89 20.97 17.06 -35.07
C GLY A 89 22.00 15.92 -34.98
N SER A 90 22.92 15.95 -34.03
CA SER A 90 23.93 14.91 -33.87
C SER A 90 23.33 13.56 -33.49
N SER A 91 23.91 12.48 -34.04
CA SER A 91 23.60 11.09 -33.66
C SER A 91 24.35 10.63 -32.42
N ASN A 92 25.27 11.45 -31.86
CA ASN A 92 26.01 11.12 -30.64
C ASN A 92 25.16 11.35 -29.38
N VAL A 93 24.11 10.58 -29.25
CA VAL A 93 23.20 10.64 -28.09
C VAL A 93 23.27 9.34 -27.30
N LYS A 94 23.32 9.45 -25.97
CA LYS A 94 23.36 8.30 -25.04
C LYS A 94 22.27 8.46 -24.00
N GLN A 95 21.49 7.41 -23.80
CA GLN A 95 20.52 7.37 -22.70
C GLN A 95 21.23 7.28 -21.36
N ASP A 96 20.64 7.91 -20.35
CA ASP A 96 21.07 7.78 -18.96
C ASP A 96 21.14 6.29 -18.55
N PRO A 97 22.26 5.81 -17.99
CA PRO A 97 22.42 4.41 -17.60
C PRO A 97 21.61 4.03 -16.36
N ASP A 98 21.22 5.00 -15.56
CA ASP A 98 20.53 4.76 -14.29
C ASP A 98 19.05 4.39 -14.49
N THR A 99 18.50 3.72 -13.50
CA THR A 99 17.08 3.40 -13.40
C THR A 99 16.39 4.31 -12.39
N LEU A 100 15.08 4.45 -12.51
CA LEU A 100 14.28 5.18 -11.53
C LEU A 100 14.07 4.35 -10.26
N ASP A 101 14.02 5.04 -9.13
CA ASP A 101 13.63 4.46 -7.84
C ASP A 101 12.27 3.75 -7.97
N THR A 102 12.14 2.56 -7.39
CA THR A 102 10.89 1.79 -7.35
C THR A 102 9.70 2.63 -6.87
N TRP A 103 9.94 3.49 -5.89
CA TRP A 103 8.90 4.36 -5.34
C TRP A 103 8.43 5.45 -6.29
N PHE A 104 9.17 5.72 -7.36
CA PHE A 104 8.77 6.70 -8.36
C PHE A 104 7.53 6.24 -9.13
N SER A 105 7.53 5.02 -9.63
CA SER A 105 6.35 4.43 -10.30
C SER A 105 5.26 4.05 -9.30
N SER A 106 5.63 3.54 -8.12
CA SER A 106 4.67 3.18 -7.06
C SER A 106 3.86 4.39 -6.58
N ALA A 107 4.43 5.60 -6.62
CA ALA A 107 3.74 6.85 -6.28
C ALA A 107 2.58 7.18 -7.24
N LEU A 108 2.61 6.62 -8.43
CA LEU A 108 1.61 6.89 -9.47
C LEU A 108 0.40 5.93 -9.40
N TRP A 109 0.46 4.89 -8.56
CA TRP A 109 -0.55 3.83 -8.46
C TRP A 109 -2.01 4.30 -8.54
N PRO A 110 -2.45 5.37 -7.81
CA PRO A 110 -3.87 5.70 -7.76
C PRO A 110 -4.50 6.14 -9.07
N PHE A 111 -3.74 6.58 -10.07
CA PHE A 111 -4.29 7.15 -11.28
C PHE A 111 -3.83 6.47 -12.59
N PRO A 112 -2.58 6.04 -12.83
CA PRO A 112 -2.21 5.28 -14.03
C PRO A 112 -2.89 3.92 -14.16
N THR A 113 -3.18 3.24 -13.05
CA THR A 113 -3.93 1.97 -13.07
C THR A 113 -5.36 2.13 -13.59
N LEU A 114 -5.88 3.35 -13.58
CA LEU A 114 -7.19 3.72 -14.10
C LEU A 114 -7.11 4.35 -15.50
N GLY A 115 -5.92 4.33 -16.11
CA GLY A 115 -5.69 4.76 -17.49
C GLY A 115 -5.10 6.16 -17.67
N TRP A 116 -4.77 6.92 -16.59
CA TRP A 116 -4.07 8.19 -16.74
C TRP A 116 -2.76 8.00 -17.55
N PRO A 117 -2.39 8.90 -18.48
CA PRO A 117 -2.90 10.26 -18.67
C PRO A 117 -4.17 10.38 -19.53
N GLU A 118 -4.71 9.30 -20.05
CA GLU A 118 -5.93 9.32 -20.83
C GLU A 118 -7.16 9.59 -19.95
N LYS A 119 -8.18 10.21 -20.52
CA LYS A 119 -9.47 10.41 -19.86
C LYS A 119 -10.35 9.18 -20.05
N THR A 120 -10.20 8.18 -19.19
CA THR A 120 -10.97 6.96 -19.22
C THR A 120 -12.20 7.06 -18.33
N ALA A 121 -13.23 6.26 -18.61
CA ALA A 121 -14.43 6.15 -17.76
C ALA A 121 -14.05 5.68 -16.33
N ASP A 122 -13.08 4.77 -16.21
CA ASP A 122 -12.60 4.27 -14.93
C ASP A 122 -11.92 5.38 -14.11
N LEU A 123 -11.08 6.22 -14.77
CA LEU A 123 -10.44 7.34 -14.09
C LEU A 123 -11.47 8.38 -13.61
N GLU A 124 -12.49 8.66 -14.42
CA GLU A 124 -13.55 9.60 -14.04
C GLU A 124 -14.41 9.08 -12.89
N HIS A 125 -14.65 7.76 -12.84
CA HIS A 125 -15.51 7.14 -11.85
C HIS A 125 -14.80 6.81 -10.52
N TYR A 126 -13.57 6.25 -10.59
CA TYR A 126 -12.88 5.69 -9.44
C TYR A 126 -11.81 6.60 -8.82
N TYR A 127 -11.44 7.69 -9.50
CA TYR A 127 -10.45 8.62 -8.96
C TYR A 127 -11.06 9.97 -8.62
N PRO A 128 -10.80 10.52 -7.41
CA PRO A 128 -10.07 9.95 -6.28
C PRO A 128 -10.75 8.71 -5.67
N THR A 129 -9.94 7.82 -5.07
CA THR A 129 -10.50 6.69 -4.32
C THR A 129 -10.95 7.13 -2.91
N ASN A 130 -11.78 6.31 -2.24
CA ASN A 130 -12.22 6.62 -0.89
C ASN A 130 -11.16 6.26 0.14
N THR A 131 -10.65 5.03 0.11
CA THR A 131 -9.78 4.53 1.16
C THR A 131 -8.55 3.82 0.60
N LEU A 132 -7.38 4.25 1.06
CA LEU A 132 -6.12 3.53 0.91
C LEU A 132 -5.85 2.74 2.19
N VAL A 133 -5.52 1.44 2.04
CA VAL A 133 -5.15 0.56 3.17
C VAL A 133 -3.68 0.18 3.04
N THR A 134 -2.87 0.42 4.08
CA THR A 134 -1.45 0.08 4.08
C THR A 134 -0.86 -0.05 5.48
N GLY A 135 0.34 -0.61 5.59
CA GLY A 135 1.12 -0.64 6.83
C GLY A 135 1.73 0.72 7.19
N TYR A 136 1.97 0.93 8.47
CA TYR A 136 2.55 2.17 8.97
C TYR A 136 4.00 2.40 8.51
N ASP A 137 4.72 1.35 8.15
CA ASP A 137 6.15 1.40 7.82
C ASP A 137 6.44 2.02 6.45
N ILE A 138 5.43 2.19 5.60
CA ILE A 138 5.56 2.82 4.29
C ILE A 138 4.75 4.12 4.13
N ILE A 139 4.36 4.76 5.23
CA ILE A 139 3.70 6.07 5.19
C ILE A 139 4.58 7.08 4.44
N GLY A 140 5.86 7.17 4.78
CA GLY A 140 6.80 8.09 4.12
C GLY A 140 7.18 7.65 2.71
N PHE A 141 7.34 6.34 2.49
CA PHE A 141 7.82 5.85 1.19
C PHE A 141 6.74 5.77 0.12
N TRP A 142 5.51 5.46 0.50
CA TRP A 142 4.44 5.24 -0.46
C TRP A 142 3.29 6.23 -0.32
N VAL A 143 2.70 6.36 0.88
CA VAL A 143 1.52 7.22 1.07
C VAL A 143 1.84 8.68 0.73
N SER A 144 2.93 9.21 1.27
CA SER A 144 3.32 10.60 1.01
C SER A 144 3.58 10.85 -0.48
N ARG A 145 4.23 9.89 -1.15
CA ARG A 145 4.54 9.98 -2.57
C ARG A 145 3.30 9.92 -3.45
N MET A 146 2.33 9.09 -3.13
CA MET A 146 1.04 9.09 -3.81
C MET A 146 0.29 10.42 -3.64
N ILE A 147 0.31 10.99 -2.43
CA ILE A 147 -0.37 12.26 -2.13
C ILE A 147 0.21 13.39 -2.96
N PHE A 148 1.52 13.63 -2.88
CA PHE A 148 2.10 14.74 -3.64
C PHE A 148 2.08 14.52 -5.16
N SER A 149 2.19 13.28 -5.62
CA SER A 149 2.07 12.96 -7.05
C SER A 149 0.65 13.17 -7.56
N GLY A 150 -0.36 12.69 -6.83
CA GLY A 150 -1.76 12.92 -7.15
C GLY A 150 -2.09 14.40 -7.25
N LEU A 151 -1.74 15.18 -6.22
CA LEU A 151 -1.93 16.63 -6.22
C LEU A 151 -1.21 17.32 -7.39
N LYS A 152 0.04 16.89 -7.70
CA LYS A 152 0.83 17.48 -8.77
C LYS A 152 0.29 17.20 -10.16
N TYR A 153 -0.11 15.95 -10.43
CA TYR A 153 -0.45 15.52 -11.78
C TYR A 153 -1.94 15.63 -12.11
N THR A 154 -2.80 15.48 -11.11
CA THR A 154 -4.26 15.50 -11.30
C THR A 154 -4.94 16.73 -10.66
N GLY A 155 -4.25 17.46 -9.81
CA GLY A 155 -4.81 18.58 -9.04
C GLY A 155 -5.72 18.15 -7.89
N LYS A 156 -5.84 16.84 -7.61
CA LYS A 156 -6.73 16.29 -6.58
C LYS A 156 -5.95 15.39 -5.64
N ALA A 157 -6.38 15.34 -4.36
CA ALA A 157 -5.93 14.32 -3.43
C ALA A 157 -6.32 12.93 -3.96
N PRO A 158 -5.41 11.92 -3.92
CA PRO A 158 -5.67 10.63 -4.54
C PRO A 158 -6.67 9.75 -3.78
N PHE A 159 -6.89 10.02 -2.50
CA PHE A 159 -7.83 9.34 -1.59
C PHE A 159 -8.17 10.27 -0.43
N ASP A 160 -9.30 10.02 0.23
CA ASP A 160 -9.74 10.80 1.40
C ASP A 160 -9.34 10.18 2.74
N THR A 161 -9.19 8.86 2.80
CA THR A 161 -8.87 8.13 4.03
C THR A 161 -7.68 7.20 3.84
N VAL A 162 -6.74 7.25 4.77
CA VAL A 162 -5.61 6.32 4.88
C VAL A 162 -5.82 5.44 6.11
N LEU A 163 -6.26 4.20 5.88
CA LEU A 163 -6.42 3.20 6.93
C LEU A 163 -5.09 2.47 7.14
N ILE A 164 -4.51 2.65 8.31
CA ILE A 164 -3.22 2.07 8.66
C ILE A 164 -3.41 0.81 9.49
N HIS A 165 -2.88 -0.30 9.00
CA HIS A 165 -2.79 -1.55 9.74
C HIS A 165 -1.40 -1.74 10.35
N GLY A 166 -1.31 -2.60 11.35
CA GLY A 166 -0.03 -3.05 11.92
C GLY A 166 0.66 -4.10 11.04
N LEU A 167 1.85 -4.50 11.45
CA LEU A 167 2.61 -5.56 10.79
C LEU A 167 2.37 -6.90 11.47
N VAL A 168 2.39 -7.96 10.67
CA VAL A 168 2.46 -9.33 11.17
C VAL A 168 3.92 -9.62 11.53
N ARG A 169 4.15 -9.98 12.79
CA ARG A 169 5.46 -10.32 13.34
C ARG A 169 5.55 -11.80 13.66
N ASP A 170 6.74 -12.33 13.78
CA ASP A 170 6.94 -13.72 14.22
C ASP A 170 6.48 -13.93 15.67
N ALA A 171 6.50 -15.15 16.14
CA ALA A 171 6.07 -15.52 17.50
C ALA A 171 6.88 -14.79 18.60
N GLN A 172 8.13 -14.40 18.32
CA GLN A 172 8.98 -13.62 19.21
C GLN A 172 8.75 -12.11 19.11
N GLY A 173 7.89 -11.67 18.19
CA GLY A 173 7.57 -10.26 17.96
C GLY A 173 8.58 -9.53 17.07
N ARG A 174 9.47 -10.24 16.37
CA ARG A 174 10.42 -9.63 15.42
C ARG A 174 9.75 -9.38 14.08
N LYS A 175 10.18 -8.33 13.38
CA LYS A 175 9.73 -8.08 12.01
C LYS A 175 10.21 -9.22 11.11
N MET A 176 9.30 -9.78 10.31
CA MET A 176 9.66 -10.79 9.32
C MET A 176 10.51 -10.18 8.21
N SER A 177 11.60 -10.86 7.84
CA SER A 177 12.48 -10.45 6.75
C SER A 177 13.12 -11.65 6.06
N LYS A 178 13.46 -11.50 4.79
CA LYS A 178 14.17 -12.52 4.01
C LYS A 178 15.53 -12.86 4.63
N SER A 179 16.23 -11.86 5.15
CA SER A 179 17.55 -12.03 5.76
C SER A 179 17.52 -12.80 7.08
N LEU A 180 16.43 -12.74 7.84
CA LEU A 180 16.27 -13.50 9.08
C LEU A 180 15.68 -14.90 8.85
N GLY A 181 15.16 -15.17 7.64
CA GLY A 181 14.51 -16.44 7.33
C GLY A 181 13.30 -16.78 8.24
N ASN A 182 12.70 -15.76 8.85
CA ASN A 182 11.55 -15.91 9.76
C ASN A 182 10.21 -15.58 9.09
N GLY A 183 10.18 -15.53 7.77
CA GLY A 183 8.94 -15.40 7.00
C GLY A 183 8.10 -16.68 7.10
N ILE A 184 6.80 -16.52 7.16
CA ILE A 184 5.84 -17.62 7.20
C ILE A 184 5.13 -17.65 5.86
N ASP A 185 5.17 -18.80 5.17
CA ASP A 185 4.43 -18.98 3.93
C ASP A 185 2.93 -19.19 4.26
N PRO A 186 2.05 -18.32 3.79
CA PRO A 186 0.62 -18.45 4.02
C PRO A 186 0.04 -19.74 3.41
N LEU A 187 0.62 -20.30 2.36
CA LEU A 187 0.15 -21.54 1.73
C LEU A 187 0.39 -22.74 2.64
N GLU A 188 1.54 -22.82 3.32
CA GLU A 188 1.82 -23.88 4.31
C GLU A 188 0.82 -23.83 5.47
N ILE A 189 0.45 -22.63 5.91
CA ILE A 189 -0.55 -22.44 6.97
C ILE A 189 -1.94 -22.86 6.48
N ILE A 190 -2.29 -22.53 5.25
CA ILE A 190 -3.56 -22.92 4.64
C ILE A 190 -3.66 -24.44 4.51
N ASP A 191 -2.62 -25.10 4.08
CA ASP A 191 -2.58 -26.56 3.94
C ASP A 191 -2.74 -27.26 5.29
N LYS A 192 -2.17 -26.68 6.36
CA LYS A 192 -2.20 -27.26 7.71
C LYS A 192 -3.49 -27.00 8.46
N TYR A 193 -4.05 -25.79 8.35
CA TYR A 193 -5.16 -25.34 9.21
C TYR A 193 -6.42 -24.93 8.44
N GLY A 194 -6.32 -24.74 7.11
CA GLY A 194 -7.39 -24.23 6.27
C GLY A 194 -7.35 -22.70 6.09
N ALA A 195 -7.86 -22.26 4.94
CA ALA A 195 -7.85 -20.83 4.56
C ALA A 195 -8.67 -19.96 5.53
N ASP A 196 -9.82 -20.46 5.99
CA ASP A 196 -10.69 -19.73 6.90
C ASP A 196 -10.03 -19.49 8.26
N ALA A 197 -9.27 -20.47 8.78
CA ALA A 197 -8.53 -20.32 10.02
C ALA A 197 -7.48 -19.20 9.92
N LEU A 198 -6.70 -19.15 8.83
CA LEU A 198 -5.73 -18.09 8.60
C LEU A 198 -6.41 -16.72 8.45
N ARG A 199 -7.45 -16.62 7.61
CA ARG A 199 -8.18 -15.38 7.37
C ARG A 199 -8.81 -14.85 8.67
N PHE A 200 -9.45 -15.71 9.44
CA PHE A 200 -10.05 -15.33 10.71
C PHE A 200 -9.00 -14.87 11.73
N THR A 201 -7.87 -15.57 11.83
CA THR A 201 -6.74 -15.15 12.67
C THR A 201 -6.27 -13.74 12.34
N LEU A 202 -6.07 -13.45 11.03
CA LEU A 202 -5.60 -12.14 10.58
C LEU A 202 -6.64 -11.04 10.78
N ALA A 203 -7.93 -11.36 10.61
CA ALA A 203 -9.01 -10.38 10.73
C ALA A 203 -9.35 -10.02 12.18
N THR A 204 -9.22 -10.97 13.12
CA THR A 204 -9.66 -10.79 14.52
C THR A 204 -8.52 -10.46 15.48
N GLY A 205 -7.28 -10.60 15.03
CA GLY A 205 -6.12 -10.55 15.93
C GLY A 205 -5.69 -9.16 16.36
N ASN A 206 -6.24 -8.06 15.81
CA ASN A 206 -5.67 -6.72 15.94
C ASN A 206 -6.70 -5.61 16.10
N SER A 207 -6.31 -4.59 16.85
CA SER A 207 -6.86 -3.25 16.68
C SER A 207 -6.09 -2.45 15.61
N PRO A 208 -6.74 -1.52 14.90
CA PRO A 208 -6.10 -0.77 13.81
C PRO A 208 -4.77 -0.13 14.20
N GLY A 209 -3.76 -0.34 13.34
CA GLY A 209 -2.43 0.22 13.51
C GLY A 209 -1.52 -0.47 14.53
N ASN A 210 -1.96 -1.56 15.15
CA ASN A 210 -1.13 -2.35 16.07
C ASN A 210 -0.58 -3.60 15.41
N ASP A 211 0.66 -3.97 15.77
CA ASP A 211 1.30 -5.17 15.28
C ASP A 211 0.68 -6.42 15.88
N MET A 212 0.68 -7.50 15.12
CA MET A 212 0.22 -8.81 15.54
C MET A 212 1.40 -9.80 15.59
N ARG A 213 1.52 -10.52 16.67
CA ARG A 213 2.37 -11.71 16.73
C ARG A 213 1.61 -12.90 16.17
N PHE A 214 2.19 -13.50 15.14
CA PHE A 214 1.65 -14.70 14.53
C PHE A 214 2.22 -15.94 15.20
N SER A 215 1.34 -16.89 15.52
CA SER A 215 1.75 -18.21 16.02
C SER A 215 0.77 -19.27 15.56
N ASP A 216 1.24 -20.50 15.47
CA ASP A 216 0.45 -21.67 15.09
C ASP A 216 -0.73 -21.89 16.03
N GLU A 217 -0.54 -21.67 17.34
CA GLU A 217 -1.59 -21.84 18.35
C GLU A 217 -2.78 -20.89 18.12
N ARG A 218 -2.52 -19.67 17.64
CA ARG A 218 -3.59 -18.71 17.29
C ARG A 218 -4.39 -19.19 16.09
N VAL A 219 -3.71 -19.72 15.08
CA VAL A 219 -4.39 -20.26 13.89
C VAL A 219 -5.20 -21.51 14.23
N GLU A 220 -4.66 -22.38 15.08
CA GLU A 220 -5.37 -23.56 15.58
C GLU A 220 -6.62 -23.18 16.38
N ALA A 221 -6.53 -22.19 17.25
CA ALA A 221 -7.68 -21.66 17.98
C ALA A 221 -8.77 -21.12 17.03
N SER A 222 -8.36 -20.43 15.97
CA SER A 222 -9.26 -19.94 14.92
C SER A 222 -9.93 -21.06 14.14
N ARG A 223 -9.19 -22.14 13.81
CA ARG A 223 -9.74 -23.34 13.19
C ARG A 223 -10.79 -23.99 14.09
N ASN A 224 -10.47 -24.14 15.37
CA ASN A 224 -11.39 -24.74 16.34
C ASN A 224 -12.65 -23.89 16.52
N PHE A 225 -12.54 -22.56 16.47
CA PHE A 225 -13.70 -21.67 16.49
C PHE A 225 -14.56 -21.81 15.23
N ALA A 226 -13.96 -21.86 14.03
CA ALA A 226 -14.70 -22.12 12.79
C ALA A 226 -15.44 -23.46 12.82
N ASN A 227 -14.78 -24.53 13.31
CA ASN A 227 -15.40 -25.83 13.53
C ASN A 227 -16.56 -25.78 14.53
N LYS A 228 -16.46 -24.98 15.57
CA LYS A 228 -17.56 -24.79 16.54
C LYS A 228 -18.80 -24.19 15.84
N ILE A 229 -18.62 -23.16 15.01
CA ILE A 229 -19.71 -22.55 14.25
C ILE A 229 -20.34 -23.57 13.28
N TRP A 230 -19.49 -24.28 12.54
CA TRP A 230 -19.92 -25.31 11.61
C TRP A 230 -20.74 -26.40 12.29
N ASN A 231 -20.28 -26.94 13.40
CA ASN A 231 -20.99 -27.99 14.13
C ASN A 231 -22.28 -27.47 14.76
N ALA A 232 -22.32 -26.24 15.26
CA ALA A 232 -23.55 -25.61 15.74
C ALA A 232 -24.61 -25.47 14.63
N ALA A 233 -24.19 -24.94 13.46
CA ALA A 233 -25.06 -24.83 12.31
C ALA A 233 -25.53 -26.20 11.82
N ARG A 234 -24.63 -27.18 11.73
CA ARG A 234 -24.99 -28.55 11.36
C ARG A 234 -25.99 -29.17 12.34
N PHE A 235 -25.80 -28.99 13.64
CA PHE A 235 -26.75 -29.47 14.67
C PHE A 235 -28.13 -28.84 14.46
N ILE A 236 -28.22 -27.55 14.22
CA ILE A 236 -29.49 -26.86 13.93
C ILE A 236 -30.12 -27.47 12.69
N LEU A 237 -29.41 -27.56 11.57
CA LEU A 237 -29.92 -28.10 10.31
C LEU A 237 -30.41 -29.54 10.42
N MET A 238 -29.77 -30.37 11.23
CA MET A 238 -30.20 -31.76 11.47
C MET A 238 -31.48 -31.86 12.29
N ASN A 239 -31.87 -30.82 13.00
CA ASN A 239 -33.05 -30.79 13.86
C ASN A 239 -34.19 -29.91 13.27
N LEU A 240 -33.95 -29.29 12.09
CA LEU A 240 -35.01 -28.59 11.31
C LEU A 240 -35.84 -29.62 10.59
N GLY A 241 -37.17 -29.45 10.59
CA GLY A 241 -38.10 -30.23 9.79
C GLY A 241 -38.17 -29.77 8.34
N ASP A 242 -38.64 -30.62 7.44
CA ASP A 242 -38.78 -30.33 6.00
C ASP A 242 -39.76 -29.17 5.69
N ASP A 243 -40.65 -28.83 6.62
CA ASP A 243 -41.69 -27.81 6.45
C ASP A 243 -41.39 -26.45 7.08
N GLU A 244 -40.15 -26.23 7.53
CA GLU A 244 -39.82 -24.99 8.22
C GLU A 244 -39.71 -23.81 7.26
N LYS A 245 -40.66 -22.90 7.41
CA LYS A 245 -40.64 -21.57 6.78
C LYS A 245 -39.56 -20.71 7.39
N ALA A 246 -39.17 -19.64 6.67
CA ALA A 246 -38.24 -18.65 7.15
C ALA A 246 -38.49 -18.31 8.65
N PRO A 247 -37.42 -18.19 9.46
CA PRO A 247 -37.55 -17.99 10.91
C PRO A 247 -38.40 -16.76 11.20
N HIS A 248 -39.46 -16.95 11.95
CA HIS A 248 -40.32 -15.91 12.49
C HIS A 248 -39.89 -15.64 13.94
N ILE A 249 -39.59 -14.41 14.25
CA ILE A 249 -39.33 -14.02 15.64
C ILE A 249 -40.62 -14.09 16.41
N PRO A 250 -40.79 -15.02 17.39
CA PRO A 250 -42.04 -15.19 18.11
C PRO A 250 -42.35 -13.96 18.98
N GLU A 251 -43.67 -13.70 19.19
CA GLU A 251 -44.11 -12.74 20.18
C GLU A 251 -43.88 -13.34 21.59
N GLY A 252 -43.50 -12.51 22.54
CA GLY A 252 -43.32 -12.97 23.96
C GLY A 252 -41.95 -13.58 24.28
N LEU A 253 -40.90 -13.07 23.65
CA LEU A 253 -39.51 -13.47 23.89
C LEU A 253 -39.13 -13.42 25.38
N ALA A 254 -38.43 -14.43 25.86
CA ALA A 254 -37.78 -14.43 27.17
C ALA A 254 -36.65 -13.39 27.24
N LEU A 255 -36.13 -13.11 28.42
CA LEU A 255 -35.09 -12.09 28.62
C LEU A 255 -33.80 -12.42 27.85
N GLU A 256 -33.40 -13.67 27.84
CA GLU A 256 -32.25 -14.22 27.12
C GLU A 256 -32.41 -14.10 25.60
N ASP A 257 -33.61 -14.34 25.09
CA ASP A 257 -33.91 -14.20 23.66
C ASP A 257 -33.82 -12.74 23.21
N LYS A 258 -34.35 -11.82 24.04
CA LYS A 258 -34.26 -10.39 23.79
C LYS A 258 -32.82 -9.90 23.79
N TRP A 259 -32.02 -10.46 24.71
CA TRP A 259 -30.59 -10.10 24.83
C TRP A 259 -29.78 -10.55 23.61
N ILE A 260 -30.02 -11.76 23.09
CA ILE A 260 -29.26 -12.28 21.94
C ILE A 260 -29.67 -11.60 20.62
N LEU A 261 -30.85 -11.00 20.55
CA LEU A 261 -31.37 -10.33 19.37
C LEU A 261 -31.09 -8.81 19.37
N SER A 262 -30.65 -8.24 20.49
CA SER A 262 -30.29 -6.84 20.65
C SER A 262 -28.84 -6.56 20.19
#